data_9f2be13f94e578abc37c3a1b7898a9c3
#
_entry.id   9f2be13f94e578abc37c3a1b7898a9c3
#
_cell.length_a   1.000
_cell.length_b   1.000
_cell.length_c   1.000
_cell.angle_alpha   90.00
_cell.angle_beta   90.00
_cell.angle_gamma   90.00
#
_symmetry.space_group_name_H-M   'P 1'
#
loop_
_entity.id
_entity.type
_entity.pdbx_description
1 polymer ?
#
loop_
_entity_poly.entity_id
_entity_poly.type
_entity_poly.pdbx_seq_one_letter_code
_entity_poly.pdbx_strand_id
1 'polypeptide(L)'
;MIDNREQNRFEREENGTRVVALYRRDRDILIIRHVEADPILRGTGAADRLMRDVADLARNEAVLIKPLCGYAAAWLKRNARDLIASH
;
A
#
# COMPACT_ATOMS: atom_id res chain seq x y z
N MET A 1 3.55 -1.35 10.61
CA MET A 1 2.32 -1.46 9.76
C MET A 1 1.50 -2.66 10.22
N ILE A 2 0.20 -2.53 10.19
CA ILE A 2 -0.73 -3.59 10.57
C ILE A 2 -1.43 -4.09 9.30
N ASP A 3 -1.45 -5.41 9.10
CA ASP A 3 -2.26 -6.03 8.05
C ASP A 3 -3.60 -6.42 8.67
N ASN A 4 -4.60 -5.57 8.50
CA ASN A 4 -5.95 -5.82 9.01
C ASN A 4 -6.71 -6.69 8.02
N ARG A 5 -6.57 -8.00 8.16
CA ARG A 5 -7.15 -8.95 7.21
C ARG A 5 -8.66 -9.00 7.27
N GLU A 6 -9.26 -8.73 8.41
CA GLU A 6 -10.72 -8.67 8.54
C GLU A 6 -11.32 -7.59 7.65
N GLN A 7 -10.64 -6.47 7.54
CA GLN A 7 -11.14 -5.33 6.77
C GLN A 7 -10.41 -5.15 5.43
N ASN A 8 -9.50 -6.05 5.10
CA ASN A 8 -8.75 -6.01 3.85
C ASN A 8 -8.06 -4.68 3.66
N ARG A 9 -7.27 -4.28 4.67
CA ARG A 9 -6.51 -3.04 4.56
C ARG A 9 -5.23 -3.10 5.38
N PHE A 10 -4.19 -2.46 4.85
CA PHE A 10 -2.98 -2.18 5.59
C PHE A 10 -3.16 -0.84 6.30
N GLU A 11 -2.67 -0.75 7.53
CA GLU A 11 -2.83 0.45 8.36
C GLU A 11 -1.49 0.85 8.95
N ARG A 12 -1.26 2.16 9.01
CA ARG A 12 -0.12 2.72 9.72
C ARG A 12 -0.61 3.91 10.52
N GLU A 13 -0.31 3.91 11.82
CA GLU A 13 -0.68 5.02 12.69
C GLU A 13 0.46 6.01 12.80
N GLU A 14 0.13 7.30 12.71
CA GLU A 14 1.06 8.40 12.91
C GLU A 14 0.29 9.56 13.55
N ASN A 15 0.86 10.15 14.60
CA ASN A 15 0.26 11.30 15.29
C ASN A 15 -1.19 11.07 15.72
N GLY A 16 -1.49 9.86 16.20
CA GLY A 16 -2.83 9.54 16.70
C GLY A 16 -3.90 9.33 15.65
N THR A 17 -3.53 9.33 14.38
CA THR A 17 -4.45 9.09 13.28
C THR A 17 -3.83 8.07 12.34
N ARG A 18 -4.38 7.83 11.15
CA ARG A 18 -3.84 6.76 10.31
C ARG A 18 -3.97 7.01 8.82
N VAL A 19 -3.08 6.32 8.11
CA VAL A 19 -3.13 6.16 6.67
C VAL A 19 -3.41 4.68 6.40
N VAL A 20 -4.22 4.40 5.39
CA VAL A 20 -4.63 3.03 5.06
C VAL A 20 -4.49 2.77 3.57
N ALA A 21 -4.23 1.50 3.24
CA ALA A 21 -4.27 1.01 1.87
C ALA A 21 -5.28 -0.12 1.81
N LEU A 22 -6.37 0.10 1.09
CA LEU A 22 -7.39 -0.92 0.89
C LEU A 22 -6.89 -1.90 -0.16
N TYR A 23 -7.02 -3.20 0.12
CA TYR A 23 -6.48 -4.19 -0.79
C TYR A 23 -7.42 -5.38 -0.96
N ARG A 24 -7.08 -6.21 -1.94
CA ARG A 24 -7.64 -7.54 -2.11
C ARG A 24 -6.50 -8.46 -2.53
N ARG A 25 -6.52 -9.69 -2.05
CA ARG A 25 -5.54 -10.69 -2.46
C ARG A 25 -6.17 -11.59 -3.52
N ASP A 26 -5.40 -11.88 -4.55
CA ASP A 26 -5.79 -12.81 -5.61
C ASP A 26 -4.54 -13.62 -5.95
N ARG A 27 -4.42 -14.80 -5.33
CA ARG A 27 -3.26 -15.69 -5.48
C ARG A 27 -1.97 -14.95 -5.14
N ASP A 28 -1.07 -14.82 -6.12
CA ASP A 28 0.24 -14.18 -5.94
C ASP A 28 0.19 -12.68 -6.17
N ILE A 29 -1.00 -12.11 -6.28
CA ILE A 29 -1.18 -10.70 -6.58
C ILE A 29 -1.85 -10.00 -5.41
N LEU A 30 -1.24 -8.89 -5.00
CA LEU A 30 -1.80 -8.00 -3.99
C LEU A 30 -2.38 -6.80 -4.73
N ILE A 31 -3.71 -6.69 -4.75
CA ILE A 31 -4.40 -5.63 -5.49
C ILE A 31 -4.63 -4.45 -4.54
N ILE A 32 -3.93 -3.36 -4.77
CA ILE A 32 -4.12 -2.13 -3.98
C ILE A 32 -5.22 -1.31 -4.62
N ARG A 33 -6.36 -1.24 -3.95
CA ARG A 33 -7.56 -0.60 -4.49
C ARG A 33 -7.56 0.90 -4.27
N HIS A 34 -7.06 1.34 -3.12
CA HIS A 34 -7.11 2.76 -2.76
C HIS A 34 -6.17 3.02 -1.59
N VAL A 35 -5.53 4.18 -1.60
CA VAL A 35 -4.70 4.64 -0.48
C VAL A 35 -5.30 5.95 0.01
N GLU A 36 -5.59 6.03 1.31
CA GLU A 36 -6.12 7.26 1.89
C GLU A 36 -5.44 7.59 3.21
N ALA A 37 -5.23 8.86 3.43
CA ALA A 37 -4.66 9.38 4.66
C ALA A 37 -5.66 10.32 5.31
N ASP A 38 -5.70 10.28 6.64
CA ASP A 38 -6.43 11.31 7.38
C ASP A 38 -5.90 12.68 6.94
N PRO A 39 -6.77 13.69 6.78
CA PRO A 39 -6.34 15.02 6.32
C PRO A 39 -5.16 15.61 7.08
N ILE A 40 -5.06 15.34 8.37
CA ILE A 40 -3.95 15.85 9.20
C ILE A 40 -2.60 15.26 8.77
N LEU A 41 -2.59 14.09 8.12
CA LEU A 41 -1.37 13.45 7.66
C LEU A 41 -1.00 13.80 6.22
N ARG A 42 -1.84 14.54 5.52
CA ARG A 42 -1.56 14.91 4.12
C ARG A 42 -0.34 15.81 4.06
N GLY A 43 0.55 15.51 3.13
CA GLY A 43 1.79 16.28 2.96
C GLY A 43 2.88 15.93 3.97
N THR A 44 2.66 14.95 4.85
CA THR A 44 3.65 14.55 5.85
C THR A 44 4.54 13.40 5.40
N GLY A 45 4.21 12.74 4.29
CA GLY A 45 4.92 11.54 3.84
C GLY A 45 4.37 10.25 4.43
N ALA A 46 3.24 10.30 5.15
CA ALA A 46 2.67 9.10 5.78
C ALA A 46 2.29 8.04 4.74
N ALA A 47 1.71 8.44 3.61
CA ALA A 47 1.36 7.50 2.56
C ALA A 47 2.61 6.86 1.93
N ASP A 48 3.69 7.62 1.77
CA ASP A 48 4.96 7.08 1.29
C ASP A 48 5.49 6.01 2.25
N ARG A 49 5.45 6.29 3.54
CA ARG A 49 5.91 5.32 4.55
C ARG A 49 5.04 4.07 4.55
N LEU A 50 3.73 4.21 4.38
CA LEU A 50 2.85 3.05 4.26
C LEU A 50 3.19 2.22 3.03
N MET A 51 3.39 2.85 1.88
CA MET A 51 3.71 2.14 0.65
C MET A 51 5.06 1.42 0.75
N ARG A 52 6.03 1.99 1.47
CA ARG A 52 7.30 1.29 1.71
C ARG A 52 7.09 0.03 2.53
N ASP A 53 6.24 0.09 3.54
CA ASP A 53 5.90 -1.10 4.34
C ASP A 53 5.19 -2.14 3.48
N VAL A 54 4.27 -1.72 2.62
CA VAL A 54 3.55 -2.62 1.72
C VAL A 54 4.51 -3.29 0.74
N ALA A 55 5.46 -2.53 0.19
CA ALA A 55 6.47 -3.08 -0.72
C ALA A 55 7.35 -4.11 -0.02
N ASP A 56 7.75 -3.83 1.22
CA ASP A 56 8.56 -4.78 2.00
C ASP A 56 7.78 -6.07 2.26
N LEU A 57 6.50 -5.95 2.61
CA LEU A 57 5.64 -7.11 2.81
C LEU A 57 5.53 -7.93 1.52
N ALA A 58 5.32 -7.27 0.39
CA ALA A 58 5.21 -7.96 -0.90
C ALA A 58 6.48 -8.73 -1.25
N ARG A 59 7.65 -8.14 -0.98
CA ARG A 59 8.91 -8.82 -1.20
C ARG A 59 9.08 -10.02 -0.28
N ASN A 60 8.72 -9.86 0.99
CA ASN A 60 8.81 -10.95 1.96
C ASN A 60 7.89 -12.11 1.60
N GLU A 61 6.72 -11.82 1.04
CA GLU A 61 5.74 -12.84 0.66
C GLU A 61 5.94 -13.33 -0.78
N ALA A 62 6.85 -12.73 -1.52
CA ALA A 62 7.09 -13.05 -2.94
C ALA A 62 5.83 -12.89 -3.79
N VAL A 63 5.08 -11.79 -3.56
CA VAL A 63 3.90 -11.46 -4.35
C VAL A 63 4.15 -10.19 -5.14
N LEU A 64 3.40 -10.03 -6.23
CA LEU A 64 3.42 -8.82 -7.04
C LEU A 64 2.25 -7.92 -6.64
N ILE A 65 2.30 -6.67 -7.05
CA ILE A 65 1.27 -5.68 -6.71
C ILE A 65 0.60 -5.19 -7.98
N LYS A 66 -0.73 -5.21 -7.97
CA LYS A 66 -1.54 -4.59 -9.01
C LYS A 66 -2.15 -3.31 -8.45
N PRO A 67 -1.67 -2.13 -8.83
CA PRO A 67 -2.19 -0.89 -8.29
C PRO A 67 -3.40 -0.41 -9.11
N LEU A 68 -4.55 -0.29 -8.46
CA LEU A 68 -5.74 0.30 -9.07
C LEU A 68 -5.87 1.78 -8.72
N CYS A 69 -5.12 2.22 -7.72
CA CYS A 69 -5.12 3.61 -7.25
C CYS A 69 -3.98 4.36 -7.95
N GLY A 70 -4.28 5.57 -8.43
CA GLY A 70 -3.28 6.39 -9.13
C GLY A 70 -2.06 6.70 -8.28
N TYR A 71 -2.25 6.97 -7.00
CA TYR A 71 -1.14 7.22 -6.09
C TYR A 71 -0.22 6.00 -5.98
N ALA A 72 -0.81 4.83 -5.73
CA ALA A 72 -0.04 3.60 -5.61
C ALA A 72 0.70 3.26 -6.91
N ALA A 73 0.04 3.44 -8.05
CA ALA A 73 0.67 3.19 -9.35
C ALA A 73 1.88 4.09 -9.57
N ALA A 74 1.75 5.37 -9.30
CA ALA A 74 2.85 6.32 -9.44
C ALA A 74 3.99 6.01 -8.46
N TRP A 75 3.63 5.66 -7.23
CA TRP A 75 4.62 5.33 -6.20
C TRP A 75 5.45 4.12 -6.62
N LEU A 76 4.78 3.07 -7.09
CA LEU A 76 5.46 1.84 -7.51
C LEU A 76 6.36 2.08 -8.71
N LYS A 77 5.92 2.86 -9.69
CA LYS A 77 6.74 3.19 -10.86
C LYS A 77 8.01 3.92 -10.46
N ARG A 78 7.94 4.73 -9.43
CA ARG A 78 9.08 5.52 -8.96
C ARG A 78 10.02 4.74 -8.06
N ASN A 79 9.47 3.82 -7.23
CA ASN A 79 10.22 3.25 -6.13
C ASN A 79 10.38 1.72 -6.19
N ALA A 80 9.53 1.00 -6.90
CA ALA A 80 9.50 -0.46 -6.83
C ALA A 80 8.88 -1.07 -8.09
N ARG A 81 9.43 -0.75 -9.25
CA ARG A 81 8.92 -1.27 -10.53
C ARG A 81 8.91 -2.78 -10.59
N ASP A 82 9.87 -3.41 -9.93
CA ASP A 82 9.99 -4.87 -9.89
C ASP A 82 8.77 -5.55 -9.27
N LEU A 83 8.00 -4.82 -8.46
CA LEU A 83 6.83 -5.38 -7.80
C LEU A 83 5.54 -5.26 -8.61
N ILE A 84 5.55 -4.51 -9.71
CA ILE A 84 4.31 -4.26 -10.46
C ILE A 84 3.91 -5.51 -11.23
N ALA A 85 2.68 -5.97 -11.01
CA ALA A 85 2.11 -7.06 -11.79
C ALA A 85 1.89 -6.59 -13.23
N SER A 86 2.20 -7.46 -14.20
CA SER A 86 2.19 -7.09 -15.61
C SER A 86 0.79 -7.04 -16.22
N HIS A 87 -0.23 -7.39 -15.47
CA HIS A 87 -1.61 -7.35 -15.97
C HIS A 87 -2.64 -7.36 -14.87
#